data_02f7cce17d60656121ad73ec38bc001f
#
_entry.id   02f7cce17d60656121ad73ec38bc001f
#
_cell.length_a   1.000
_cell.length_b   1.000
_cell.length_c   1.000
_cell.angle_alpha   90.00
_cell.angle_beta   90.00
_cell.angle_gamma   90.00
#
_symmetry.space_group_name_H-M   'P 1'
#
loop_
_entity.id
_entity.type
_entity.pdbx_description
1 polymer ?
#
loop_
_entity_poly.entity_id
_entity_poly.type
_entity_poly.pdbx_seq_one_letter_code
_entity_poly.pdbx_strand_id
1 'polypeptide(L)'
;MQALKVPPKKILIVGGTRFSGLYLWEELHNRGHEVTLFNRGKTALKKLPGESDAAFEKRKSETQFVKGDRKNHAEMTEKLGSLKFDVVYDMGGREESDTASLVDMFGKTADQFVYMSSAGVYKKSLTMPHMEGDAEDPKSRHKGKLETEAMLRLRGVPFTSIRPTYIYGPLNYNPLDEWFFTRLDAGKKLCIPGHGQHLTGLGHVKDLAVAMANVVGRDHTKGKIYNVQDTQSVTFEGLAKLCAQAMGKKADEVEIKLYDKKMFDFGEKKAFPMREQHFFCGVENAMRDLDWKPQFDMVKGLKDSYENDFKLKKAAGKLNLDFETDDMIINDQRIKAQMFDAIPKSG
;
A
#
# COMPACT_ATOMS: atom_id res chain seq x y z
N MET A 1 -17.86 17.50 1.34
CA MET A 1 -17.02 18.36 0.47
C MET A 1 -17.31 17.98 -0.98
N GLN A 2 -17.55 18.93 -1.87
CA GLN A 2 -17.73 18.64 -3.30
C GLN A 2 -16.35 18.46 -3.91
N ALA A 3 -16.11 17.33 -4.58
CA ALA A 3 -14.89 17.11 -5.32
C ALA A 3 -14.68 18.28 -6.31
N LEU A 4 -13.44 18.76 -6.43
CA LEU A 4 -13.07 19.78 -7.41
C LEU A 4 -13.49 19.26 -8.80
N LYS A 5 -14.40 19.98 -9.48
CA LYS A 5 -14.76 19.64 -10.85
C LYS A 5 -13.60 20.02 -11.77
N VAL A 6 -12.75 19.04 -12.06
CA VAL A 6 -11.67 19.19 -13.04
C VAL A 6 -12.19 18.74 -14.40
N PRO A 7 -11.94 19.50 -15.49
CA PRO A 7 -12.25 19.05 -16.84
C PRO A 7 -11.59 17.69 -17.16
N PRO A 8 -12.17 16.89 -18.06
CA PRO A 8 -11.53 15.65 -18.51
C PRO A 8 -10.07 15.87 -18.89
N LYS A 9 -9.19 14.99 -18.39
CA LYS A 9 -7.75 15.01 -18.65
C LYS A 9 -7.33 13.72 -19.31
N LYS A 10 -6.31 13.77 -20.17
CA LYS A 10 -5.62 12.60 -20.72
C LYS A 10 -4.60 12.11 -19.73
N ILE A 11 -4.80 10.91 -19.19
CA ILE A 11 -4.02 10.37 -18.10
C ILE A 11 -3.32 9.07 -18.50
N LEU A 12 -2.01 9.03 -18.34
CA LEU A 12 -1.22 7.80 -18.45
C LEU A 12 -1.03 7.18 -17.06
N ILE A 13 -1.32 5.89 -16.91
CA ILE A 13 -0.97 5.11 -15.73
C ILE A 13 0.03 4.01 -16.13
N VAL A 14 1.24 4.07 -15.61
CA VAL A 14 2.25 3.03 -15.77
C VAL A 14 2.20 2.08 -14.59
N GLY A 15 1.73 0.84 -14.81
CA GLY A 15 1.56 -0.17 -13.76
C GLY A 15 0.18 -0.25 -13.11
N GLY A 16 -0.88 0.21 -13.77
CA GLY A 16 -2.25 0.31 -13.26
C GLY A 16 -3.07 -0.99 -13.19
N THR A 17 -2.48 -2.19 -13.36
CA THR A 17 -3.27 -3.43 -13.54
C THR A 17 -3.29 -4.36 -12.32
N ARG A 18 -2.80 -3.91 -11.16
CA ARG A 18 -2.81 -4.68 -9.91
C ARG A 18 -3.12 -3.79 -8.72
N PHE A 19 -3.86 -4.32 -7.74
CA PHE A 19 -4.17 -3.73 -6.45
C PHE A 19 -4.43 -2.20 -6.52
N SER A 20 -3.59 -1.36 -5.89
CA SER A 20 -3.78 0.10 -5.86
C SER A 20 -3.96 0.74 -7.23
N GLY A 21 -3.31 0.20 -8.26
CA GLY A 21 -3.47 0.70 -9.62
C GLY A 21 -4.85 0.44 -10.22
N LEU A 22 -5.52 -0.67 -9.86
CA LEU A 22 -6.89 -0.96 -10.31
C LEU A 22 -7.90 0.03 -9.72
N TYR A 23 -7.76 0.36 -8.43
CA TYR A 23 -8.62 1.33 -7.75
C TYR A 23 -8.37 2.76 -8.26
N LEU A 24 -7.12 3.12 -8.54
CA LEU A 24 -6.80 4.41 -9.15
C LEU A 24 -7.39 4.52 -10.56
N TRP A 25 -7.30 3.45 -11.36
CA TRP A 25 -7.90 3.41 -12.69
C TRP A 25 -9.42 3.60 -12.63
N GLU A 26 -10.11 2.91 -11.72
CA GLU A 26 -11.56 3.08 -11.52
C GLU A 26 -11.90 4.50 -11.11
N GLU A 27 -11.19 5.04 -10.11
CA GLU A 27 -11.45 6.37 -9.57
C GLU A 27 -11.28 7.46 -10.64
N LEU A 28 -10.21 7.40 -11.44
CA LEU A 28 -9.96 8.37 -12.51
C LEU A 28 -10.98 8.23 -13.66
N HIS A 29 -11.34 7.01 -14.03
CA HIS A 29 -12.38 6.77 -15.01
C HIS A 29 -13.76 7.31 -14.55
N ASN A 30 -14.13 7.05 -13.31
CA ASN A 30 -15.40 7.53 -12.73
C ASN A 30 -15.47 9.05 -12.64
N ARG A 31 -14.32 9.74 -12.60
CA ARG A 31 -14.23 11.20 -12.69
C ARG A 31 -14.29 11.74 -14.13
N GLY A 32 -14.42 10.87 -15.10
CA GLY A 32 -14.56 11.22 -16.52
C GLY A 32 -13.25 11.55 -17.24
N HIS A 33 -12.10 11.10 -16.71
CA HIS A 33 -10.81 11.26 -17.37
C HIS A 33 -10.60 10.19 -18.46
N GLU A 34 -9.86 10.55 -19.52
CA GLU A 34 -9.41 9.64 -20.56
C GLU A 34 -8.16 8.87 -20.08
N VAL A 35 -8.31 7.59 -19.74
CA VAL A 35 -7.22 6.81 -19.15
C VAL A 35 -6.54 5.93 -20.21
N THR A 36 -5.20 6.00 -20.23
CA THR A 36 -4.33 5.06 -20.94
C THR A 36 -3.55 4.24 -19.91
N LEU A 37 -3.59 2.91 -20.01
CA LEU A 37 -2.79 2.01 -19.19
C LEU A 37 -1.61 1.47 -19.98
N PHE A 38 -0.39 1.68 -19.48
CA PHE A 38 0.82 1.06 -20.00
C PHE A 38 1.28 -0.07 -19.10
N ASN A 39 1.33 -1.30 -19.62
CA ASN A 39 1.73 -2.48 -18.87
C ASN A 39 2.14 -3.65 -19.78
N ARG A 40 2.77 -4.68 -19.19
CA ARG A 40 3.28 -5.86 -19.92
C ARG A 40 2.20 -6.80 -20.47
N GLY A 41 0.95 -6.62 -20.13
CA GLY A 41 -0.14 -7.53 -20.52
C GLY A 41 -0.07 -8.93 -19.89
N LYS A 42 0.79 -9.14 -18.85
CA LYS A 42 0.95 -10.45 -18.19
C LYS A 42 -0.10 -10.72 -17.11
N THR A 43 -0.76 -9.70 -16.62
CA THR A 43 -1.78 -9.81 -15.57
C THR A 43 -3.15 -9.52 -16.20
N ALA A 44 -4.06 -10.49 -16.06
CA ALA A 44 -5.44 -10.26 -16.47
C ALA A 44 -6.07 -9.13 -15.68
N LEU A 45 -6.82 -8.27 -16.36
CA LEU A 45 -7.61 -7.24 -15.71
C LEU A 45 -8.64 -7.87 -14.80
N LYS A 46 -8.80 -7.31 -13.62
CA LYS A 46 -9.78 -7.80 -12.64
C LYS A 46 -10.85 -6.74 -12.40
N LYS A 47 -12.07 -7.21 -12.30
CA LYS A 47 -13.19 -6.45 -11.76
C LYS A 47 -12.93 -6.18 -10.29
N LEU A 48 -13.26 -4.99 -9.82
CA LEU A 48 -13.17 -4.64 -8.42
C LEU A 48 -14.34 -5.26 -7.63
N PRO A 49 -14.13 -5.57 -6.35
CA PRO A 49 -15.23 -6.05 -5.51
C PRO A 49 -16.37 -5.04 -5.45
N GLY A 50 -17.58 -5.52 -5.68
CA GLY A 50 -18.78 -4.68 -5.73
C GLY A 50 -19.03 -3.98 -7.08
N GLU A 51 -18.07 -4.00 -8.02
CA GLU A 51 -18.25 -3.47 -9.37
C GLU A 51 -19.16 -4.41 -10.19
N SER A 52 -20.15 -3.86 -10.89
CA SER A 52 -20.96 -4.65 -11.81
C SER A 52 -20.19 -5.03 -13.08
N ASP A 53 -20.59 -6.11 -13.76
CA ASP A 53 -19.95 -6.50 -15.03
C ASP A 53 -20.11 -5.40 -16.08
N ALA A 54 -21.26 -4.74 -16.14
CA ALA A 54 -21.51 -3.65 -17.06
C ALA A 54 -20.57 -2.44 -16.79
N ALA A 55 -20.35 -2.08 -15.53
CA ALA A 55 -19.42 -0.99 -15.17
C ALA A 55 -17.97 -1.36 -15.53
N PHE A 56 -17.55 -2.59 -15.26
CA PHE A 56 -16.21 -3.07 -15.61
C PHE A 56 -15.98 -3.07 -17.12
N GLU A 57 -16.91 -3.63 -17.90
CA GLU A 57 -16.78 -3.68 -19.37
C GLU A 57 -16.82 -2.26 -19.97
N LYS A 58 -17.65 -1.35 -19.44
CA LYS A 58 -17.65 0.05 -19.85
C LYS A 58 -16.27 0.68 -19.60
N ARG A 59 -15.76 0.61 -18.37
CA ARG A 59 -14.44 1.15 -18.01
C ARG A 59 -13.34 0.58 -18.91
N LYS A 60 -13.41 -0.71 -19.22
CA LYS A 60 -12.46 -1.40 -20.06
C LYS A 60 -12.54 -0.93 -21.52
N SER A 61 -13.74 -0.76 -22.08
CA SER A 61 -13.94 -0.31 -23.47
C SER A 61 -13.57 1.16 -23.68
N GLU A 62 -13.67 1.99 -22.65
CA GLU A 62 -13.31 3.42 -22.67
C GLU A 62 -11.84 3.68 -22.30
N THR A 63 -11.05 2.63 -22.02
CA THR A 63 -9.63 2.75 -21.66
C THR A 63 -8.73 2.29 -22.79
N GLN A 64 -7.70 3.09 -23.10
CA GLN A 64 -6.65 2.69 -24.03
C GLN A 64 -5.63 1.80 -23.33
N PHE A 65 -5.33 0.64 -23.92
CA PHE A 65 -4.31 -0.28 -23.41
C PHE A 65 -3.11 -0.28 -24.34
N VAL A 66 -1.95 0.10 -23.81
CA VAL A 66 -0.67 0.04 -24.52
C VAL A 66 0.19 -1.03 -23.86
N LYS A 67 0.45 -2.13 -24.58
CA LYS A 67 1.28 -3.23 -24.08
C LYS A 67 2.75 -2.93 -24.33
N GLY A 68 3.56 -3.00 -23.26
CA GLY A 68 5.03 -2.85 -23.33
C GLY A 68 5.67 -3.06 -21.97
N ASP A 69 6.99 -3.26 -21.95
CA ASP A 69 7.76 -3.40 -20.73
C ASP A 69 8.45 -2.07 -20.38
N ARG A 70 8.19 -1.54 -19.19
CA ARG A 70 8.87 -0.31 -18.70
C ARG A 70 10.39 -0.44 -18.62
N LYS A 71 10.91 -1.67 -18.53
CA LYS A 71 12.36 -1.96 -18.54
C LYS A 71 12.94 -1.90 -19.95
N ASN A 72 12.13 -1.98 -20.99
CA ASN A 72 12.54 -1.77 -22.38
C ASN A 72 12.25 -0.31 -22.78
N HIS A 73 13.22 0.55 -22.51
CA HIS A 73 13.06 1.99 -22.70
C HIS A 73 12.83 2.35 -24.18
N ALA A 74 13.45 1.65 -25.12
CA ALA A 74 13.26 1.87 -26.55
C ALA A 74 11.83 1.55 -26.98
N GLU A 75 11.30 0.39 -26.58
CA GLU A 75 9.90 -0.01 -26.83
C GLU A 75 8.91 0.97 -26.21
N MET A 76 9.19 1.43 -24.99
CA MET A 76 8.33 2.38 -24.29
C MET A 76 8.30 3.73 -25.01
N THR A 77 9.46 4.23 -25.47
CA THR A 77 9.57 5.47 -26.23
C THR A 77 8.87 5.35 -27.60
N GLU A 78 9.03 4.23 -28.30
CA GLU A 78 8.33 3.97 -29.57
C GLU A 78 6.80 4.03 -29.41
N LYS A 79 6.29 3.40 -28.34
CA LYS A 79 4.83 3.27 -28.13
C LYS A 79 4.16 4.47 -27.49
N LEU A 80 4.86 5.20 -26.66
CA LEU A 80 4.30 6.32 -25.88
C LEU A 80 4.82 7.69 -26.31
N GLY A 81 6.00 7.79 -26.95
CA GLY A 81 6.69 9.05 -27.19
C GLY A 81 5.94 10.03 -28.10
N SER A 82 5.05 9.55 -28.99
CA SER A 82 4.19 10.40 -29.81
C SER A 82 2.88 10.80 -29.13
N LEU A 83 2.53 10.18 -28.01
CA LEU A 83 1.30 10.47 -27.27
C LEU A 83 1.48 11.68 -26.37
N LYS A 84 0.39 12.37 -26.08
CA LYS A 84 0.36 13.52 -25.17
C LYS A 84 -0.57 13.21 -24.01
N PHE A 85 -0.08 13.46 -22.81
CA PHE A 85 -0.83 13.27 -21.57
C PHE A 85 -0.76 14.54 -20.72
N ASP A 86 -1.88 14.89 -20.10
CA ASP A 86 -1.93 15.99 -19.13
C ASP A 86 -1.34 15.54 -17.80
N VAL A 87 -1.57 14.28 -17.41
CA VAL A 87 -1.11 13.72 -16.14
C VAL A 87 -0.49 12.34 -16.36
N VAL A 88 0.66 12.10 -15.74
CA VAL A 88 1.35 10.80 -15.77
C VAL A 88 1.44 10.24 -14.36
N TYR A 89 0.94 9.02 -14.15
CA TYR A 89 1.09 8.26 -12.91
C TYR A 89 2.14 7.16 -13.08
N ASP A 90 3.19 7.19 -12.28
CA ASP A 90 4.12 6.08 -12.14
C ASP A 90 3.80 5.29 -10.86
N MET A 91 3.10 4.16 -11.02
CA MET A 91 2.66 3.29 -9.93
C MET A 91 3.68 2.23 -9.55
N GLY A 92 4.71 2.01 -10.35
CA GLY A 92 5.57 0.84 -10.21
C GLY A 92 7.07 1.09 -10.25
N GLY A 93 7.53 2.32 -10.39
CA GLY A 93 8.97 2.65 -10.36
C GLY A 93 9.57 2.34 -8.98
N ARG A 94 10.59 1.47 -8.93
CA ARG A 94 11.29 1.12 -7.70
C ARG A 94 12.67 1.75 -7.63
N GLU A 95 13.32 1.85 -8.78
CA GLU A 95 14.62 2.47 -8.95
C GLU A 95 14.48 3.73 -9.81
N GLU A 96 15.42 4.66 -9.70
CA GLU A 96 15.44 5.89 -10.51
C GLU A 96 15.34 5.58 -12.01
N SER A 97 16.10 4.58 -12.48
CA SER A 97 16.11 4.15 -13.88
C SER A 97 14.74 3.68 -14.39
N ASP A 98 13.88 3.20 -13.50
CA ASP A 98 12.52 2.81 -13.89
C ASP A 98 11.67 4.01 -14.33
N THR A 99 11.92 5.17 -13.76
CA THR A 99 11.13 6.40 -13.96
C THR A 99 11.79 7.36 -14.93
N ALA A 100 13.12 7.31 -15.09
CA ALA A 100 13.89 8.24 -15.90
C ALA A 100 13.36 8.40 -17.33
N SER A 101 13.06 7.29 -18.03
CA SER A 101 12.53 7.35 -19.40
C SER A 101 11.12 7.98 -19.49
N LEU A 102 10.30 7.83 -18.46
CA LEU A 102 9.01 8.54 -18.40
C LEU A 102 9.22 10.04 -18.24
N VAL A 103 10.21 10.43 -17.45
CA VAL A 103 10.59 11.82 -17.24
C VAL A 103 11.17 12.42 -18.54
N ASP A 104 11.98 11.67 -19.27
CA ASP A 104 12.52 12.12 -20.57
C ASP A 104 11.40 12.42 -21.57
N MET A 105 10.34 11.60 -21.59
CA MET A 105 9.20 11.79 -22.52
C MET A 105 8.21 12.86 -22.02
N PHE A 106 7.88 12.87 -20.74
CA PHE A 106 6.71 13.58 -20.21
C PHE A 106 7.03 14.62 -19.14
N GLY A 107 8.24 14.63 -18.58
CA GLY A 107 8.60 15.51 -17.45
C GLY A 107 8.48 17.00 -17.73
N LYS A 108 8.54 17.43 -19.01
CA LYS A 108 8.37 18.82 -19.43
C LYS A 108 7.06 19.09 -20.16
N THR A 109 6.31 18.05 -20.52
CA THR A 109 5.12 18.18 -21.38
C THR A 109 3.82 17.88 -20.64
N ALA A 110 3.87 17.05 -19.61
CA ALA A 110 2.72 16.80 -18.74
C ALA A 110 2.53 17.95 -17.72
N ASP A 111 1.28 18.31 -17.44
CA ASP A 111 0.93 19.30 -16.42
C ASP A 111 1.32 18.80 -15.02
N GLN A 112 1.20 17.50 -14.78
CA GLN A 112 1.48 16.85 -13.48
C GLN A 112 2.08 15.46 -13.68
N PHE A 113 3.01 15.10 -12.78
CA PHE A 113 3.62 13.79 -12.71
C PHE A 113 3.41 13.22 -11.29
N VAL A 114 2.63 12.17 -11.14
CA VAL A 114 2.31 11.60 -9.83
C VAL A 114 3.12 10.32 -9.62
N TYR A 115 3.95 10.32 -8.60
CA TYR A 115 4.85 9.21 -8.29
C TYR A 115 4.40 8.45 -7.04
N MET A 116 4.22 7.14 -7.17
CA MET A 116 3.96 6.25 -6.04
C MET A 116 5.27 5.91 -5.33
N SER A 117 5.59 6.67 -4.31
CA SER A 117 6.72 6.44 -3.42
C SER A 117 6.37 5.48 -2.27
N SER A 118 6.93 5.66 -1.10
CA SER A 118 6.65 4.85 0.10
C SER A 118 7.13 5.58 1.36
N ALA A 119 6.35 5.57 2.42
CA ALA A 119 6.80 5.98 3.76
C ALA A 119 7.94 5.09 4.30
N GLY A 120 8.15 3.92 3.68
CA GLY A 120 9.28 3.05 4.00
C GLY A 120 10.66 3.65 3.79
N VAL A 121 10.76 4.86 3.24
CA VAL A 121 11.99 5.65 3.08
C VAL A 121 12.44 6.34 4.34
N TYR A 122 11.55 6.57 5.32
CA TYR A 122 11.91 7.27 6.55
C TYR A 122 12.87 6.45 7.43
N LYS A 123 13.79 7.16 8.06
CA LYS A 123 14.70 6.63 9.06
C LYS A 123 13.91 6.20 10.30
N LYS A 124 14.32 5.11 10.94
CA LYS A 124 13.74 4.72 12.22
C LYS A 124 13.89 5.88 13.22
N SER A 125 12.80 6.26 13.87
CA SER A 125 12.73 7.38 14.81
C SER A 125 12.05 6.95 16.11
N LEU A 126 12.37 7.67 17.19
CA LEU A 126 11.65 7.62 18.46
C LEU A 126 10.61 8.75 18.56
N THR A 127 10.64 9.70 17.64
CA THR A 127 9.65 10.77 17.53
C THR A 127 8.66 10.43 16.42
N MET A 128 7.40 10.38 16.73
CA MET A 128 6.32 9.94 15.86
C MET A 128 5.12 10.89 15.98
N PRO A 129 4.30 11.05 14.94
CA PRO A 129 4.33 10.36 13.64
C PRO A 129 5.47 10.83 12.74
N HIS A 130 5.84 10.04 11.71
CA HIS A 130 6.69 10.55 10.64
C HIS A 130 5.98 11.62 9.83
N MET A 131 6.69 12.73 9.60
CA MET A 131 6.23 13.84 8.75
C MET A 131 7.02 13.88 7.45
N GLU A 132 6.52 14.56 6.41
CA GLU A 132 7.16 14.61 5.09
C GLU A 132 8.57 15.25 5.10
N GLY A 133 8.89 16.05 6.12
CA GLY A 133 10.21 16.66 6.32
C GLY A 133 11.18 15.85 7.17
N ASP A 134 10.77 14.66 7.66
CA ASP A 134 11.62 13.85 8.51
C ASP A 134 12.81 13.24 7.77
N ALA A 135 13.84 12.87 8.55
CA ALA A 135 15.05 12.25 8.03
C ALA A 135 14.76 10.95 7.26
N GLU A 136 15.32 10.86 6.07
CA GLU A 136 15.23 9.73 5.18
C GLU A 136 16.41 8.78 5.37
N ASP A 137 16.20 7.47 5.13
CA ASP A 137 17.22 6.44 5.26
C ASP A 137 17.80 6.05 3.89
N PRO A 138 19.02 6.50 3.55
CA PRO A 138 19.67 6.15 2.29
C PRO A 138 20.03 4.67 2.18
N LYS A 139 19.95 3.92 3.29
CA LYS A 139 20.16 2.47 3.33
C LYS A 139 18.85 1.69 3.33
N SER A 140 17.71 2.37 3.25
CA SER A 140 16.42 1.71 3.15
C SER A 140 16.35 0.81 1.93
N ARG A 141 15.64 -0.32 2.04
CA ARG A 141 15.27 -1.12 0.85
C ARG A 141 14.46 -0.34 -0.19
N HIS A 142 14.00 0.86 0.16
CA HIS A 142 13.27 1.78 -0.73
C HIS A 142 14.15 2.96 -1.20
N LYS A 143 15.48 2.88 -1.08
CA LYS A 143 16.40 3.96 -1.50
C LYS A 143 16.16 4.44 -2.94
N GLY A 144 15.88 3.52 -3.87
CA GLY A 144 15.58 3.88 -5.25
C GLY A 144 14.39 4.82 -5.40
N LYS A 145 13.45 4.81 -4.43
CA LYS A 145 12.34 5.78 -4.42
C LYS A 145 12.81 7.17 -3.98
N LEU A 146 13.77 7.27 -3.06
CA LEU A 146 14.41 8.54 -2.71
C LEU A 146 15.21 9.11 -3.88
N GLU A 147 15.98 8.26 -4.55
CA GLU A 147 16.75 8.63 -5.74
C GLU A 147 15.82 9.14 -6.84
N THR A 148 14.66 8.49 -7.04
CA THR A 148 13.62 8.95 -7.99
C THR A 148 13.05 10.31 -7.58
N GLU A 149 12.67 10.52 -6.32
CA GLU A 149 12.16 11.81 -5.85
C GLU A 149 13.21 12.94 -6.01
N ALA A 150 14.48 12.64 -5.75
CA ALA A 150 15.59 13.56 -5.97
C ALA A 150 15.76 13.89 -7.47
N MET A 151 15.72 12.90 -8.36
CA MET A 151 15.78 13.08 -9.81
C MET A 151 14.63 13.94 -10.33
N LEU A 152 13.40 13.67 -9.89
CA LEU A 152 12.21 14.45 -10.27
C LEU A 152 12.38 15.93 -9.89
N ARG A 153 12.90 16.20 -8.69
CA ARG A 153 13.16 17.57 -8.20
C ARG A 153 14.27 18.24 -9.00
N LEU A 154 15.41 17.56 -9.20
CA LEU A 154 16.57 18.10 -9.92
C LEU A 154 16.25 18.42 -11.38
N ARG A 155 15.39 17.64 -12.01
CA ARG A 155 14.98 17.85 -13.42
C ARG A 155 13.84 18.87 -13.56
N GLY A 156 13.34 19.44 -12.47
CA GLY A 156 12.25 20.43 -12.50
C GLY A 156 10.92 19.85 -12.99
N VAL A 157 10.68 18.55 -12.77
CA VAL A 157 9.42 17.90 -13.14
C VAL A 157 8.29 18.43 -12.25
N PRO A 158 7.09 18.72 -12.78
CA PRO A 158 5.94 19.13 -11.97
C PRO A 158 5.34 17.92 -11.21
N PHE A 159 6.13 17.31 -10.31
CA PHE A 159 5.79 16.07 -9.65
C PHE A 159 5.00 16.27 -8.35
N THR A 160 4.20 15.26 -8.02
CA THR A 160 3.65 15.04 -6.68
C THR A 160 4.00 13.61 -6.26
N SER A 161 4.69 13.46 -5.13
CA SER A 161 5.06 12.14 -4.60
C SER A 161 4.10 11.73 -3.49
N ILE A 162 3.59 10.51 -3.56
CA ILE A 162 2.72 9.92 -2.54
C ILE A 162 3.48 8.83 -1.79
N ARG A 163 3.60 8.98 -0.47
CA ARG A 163 4.27 8.05 0.43
C ARG A 163 3.25 7.30 1.30
N PRO A 164 2.63 6.23 0.81
CA PRO A 164 1.77 5.41 1.65
C PRO A 164 2.61 4.61 2.66
N THR A 165 1.99 4.28 3.80
CA THR A 165 2.49 3.30 4.76
C THR A 165 2.14 1.89 4.29
N TYR A 166 1.56 1.05 5.14
CA TYR A 166 1.02 -0.25 4.74
C TYR A 166 -0.34 -0.07 4.07
N ILE A 167 -0.43 -0.47 2.80
CA ILE A 167 -1.69 -0.43 2.05
C ILE A 167 -2.39 -1.78 2.26
N TYR A 168 -3.65 -1.75 2.66
CA TYR A 168 -4.48 -2.93 2.82
C TYR A 168 -5.82 -2.77 2.08
N GLY A 169 -6.59 -3.83 2.02
CA GLY A 169 -7.87 -3.84 1.31
C GLY A 169 -7.95 -4.94 0.25
N PRO A 170 -9.12 -5.13 -0.36
CA PRO A 170 -9.35 -6.22 -1.30
C PRO A 170 -8.39 -6.18 -2.49
N LEU A 171 -8.05 -7.37 -3.01
CA LEU A 171 -7.09 -7.61 -4.09
C LEU A 171 -5.62 -7.33 -3.72
N ASN A 172 -5.32 -7.15 -2.43
CA ASN A 172 -3.94 -7.07 -1.96
C ASN A 172 -3.20 -8.39 -2.26
N TYR A 173 -2.02 -8.27 -2.86
CA TYR A 173 -1.14 -9.41 -3.12
C TYR A 173 0.00 -9.54 -2.10
N ASN A 174 0.12 -8.58 -1.18
CA ASN A 174 0.98 -8.69 -0.01
C ASN A 174 0.13 -9.18 1.16
N PRO A 175 0.49 -10.31 1.79
CA PRO A 175 -0.32 -10.86 2.88
C PRO A 175 -0.14 -10.02 4.16
N LEU A 176 -0.82 -8.88 4.25
CA LEU A 176 -0.80 -8.01 5.42
C LEU A 176 -1.92 -8.40 6.38
N ASP A 177 -3.14 -7.97 6.10
CA ASP A 177 -4.37 -8.30 6.81
C ASP A 177 -4.76 -9.77 6.64
N GLU A 178 -4.54 -10.35 5.46
CA GLU A 178 -4.72 -11.79 5.17
C GLU A 178 -3.87 -12.67 6.11
N TRP A 179 -2.68 -12.21 6.54
CA TRP A 179 -1.84 -12.95 7.49
C TRP A 179 -2.55 -13.18 8.83
N PHE A 180 -3.25 -12.15 9.34
CA PHE A 180 -4.03 -12.25 10.57
C PHE A 180 -5.28 -13.11 10.36
N PHE A 181 -6.04 -12.85 9.30
CA PHE A 181 -7.27 -13.60 8.99
C PHE A 181 -7.01 -15.10 8.82
N THR A 182 -5.93 -15.47 8.15
CA THR A 182 -5.58 -16.88 7.90
C THR A 182 -5.34 -17.62 9.21
N ARG A 183 -4.61 -17.01 10.14
CA ARG A 183 -4.30 -17.62 11.45
C ARG A 183 -5.51 -17.69 12.35
N LEU A 184 -6.30 -16.62 12.41
CA LEU A 184 -7.57 -16.60 13.14
C LEU A 184 -8.59 -17.60 12.59
N ASP A 185 -8.65 -17.76 11.29
CA ASP A 185 -9.51 -18.75 10.64
C ASP A 185 -9.09 -20.20 10.95
N ALA A 186 -7.79 -20.44 10.99
CA ALA A 186 -7.21 -21.73 11.34
C ALA A 186 -7.20 -22.03 12.85
N GLY A 187 -7.70 -21.12 13.71
CA GLY A 187 -7.68 -21.27 15.16
C GLY A 187 -6.28 -21.28 15.76
N LYS A 188 -5.30 -20.66 15.10
CA LYS A 188 -3.92 -20.59 15.57
C LYS A 188 -3.69 -19.36 16.44
N LYS A 189 -2.73 -19.48 17.37
CA LYS A 189 -2.20 -18.33 18.09
C LYS A 189 -1.49 -17.39 17.12
N LEU A 190 -1.65 -16.08 17.34
CA LEU A 190 -0.97 -15.06 16.54
C LEU A 190 0.43 -14.80 17.12
N CYS A 191 1.47 -15.20 16.39
CA CYS A 191 2.86 -14.97 16.77
C CYS A 191 3.29 -13.55 16.44
N ILE A 192 3.36 -12.67 17.45
CA ILE A 192 3.67 -11.24 17.29
C ILE A 192 5.07 -10.95 17.84
N PRO A 193 5.97 -10.29 17.08
CA PRO A 193 7.32 -10.00 17.53
C PRO A 193 7.38 -8.90 18.58
N GLY A 194 8.37 -8.99 19.46
CA GLY A 194 8.63 -8.02 20.51
C GLY A 194 7.52 -8.02 21.56
N HIS A 195 7.12 -6.84 22.00
CA HIS A 195 6.11 -6.68 23.06
C HIS A 195 4.67 -6.46 22.53
N GLY A 196 4.42 -6.58 21.23
CA GLY A 196 3.09 -6.46 20.64
C GLY A 196 2.50 -5.04 20.58
N GLN A 197 3.13 -4.06 21.25
CA GLN A 197 2.61 -2.68 21.37
C GLN A 197 3.23 -1.68 20.39
N HIS A 198 3.96 -2.17 19.38
CA HIS A 198 4.41 -1.27 18.30
C HIS A 198 3.22 -0.72 17.54
N LEU A 199 3.15 0.61 17.43
CA LEU A 199 2.14 1.30 16.65
C LEU A 199 2.46 1.20 15.16
N THR A 200 1.45 0.92 14.37
CA THR A 200 1.55 0.84 12.91
C THR A 200 0.41 1.63 12.24
N GLY A 201 0.74 2.32 11.16
CA GLY A 201 -0.23 3.00 10.32
C GLY A 201 -0.57 2.15 9.10
N LEU A 202 -1.86 2.02 8.80
CA LEU A 202 -2.36 1.36 7.61
C LEU A 202 -3.22 2.34 6.82
N GLY A 203 -3.29 2.18 5.50
CA GLY A 203 -4.17 2.95 4.64
C GLY A 203 -5.01 2.05 3.74
N HIS A 204 -6.31 2.28 3.71
CA HIS A 204 -7.18 1.51 2.84
C HIS A 204 -6.93 1.87 1.37
N VAL A 205 -6.89 0.87 0.50
CA VAL A 205 -6.55 1.05 -0.92
C VAL A 205 -7.49 2.00 -1.67
N LYS A 206 -8.77 2.03 -1.32
CA LYS A 206 -9.75 2.97 -1.92
C LYS A 206 -9.45 4.42 -1.52
N ASP A 207 -9.08 4.65 -0.27
CA ASP A 207 -8.71 5.98 0.21
C ASP A 207 -7.41 6.48 -0.43
N LEU A 208 -6.44 5.58 -0.62
CA LEU A 208 -5.22 5.90 -1.37
C LEU A 208 -5.53 6.30 -2.82
N ALA A 209 -6.42 5.58 -3.49
CA ALA A 209 -6.83 5.90 -4.86
C ALA A 209 -7.48 7.29 -4.96
N VAL A 210 -8.36 7.62 -4.01
CA VAL A 210 -8.98 8.96 -3.92
C VAL A 210 -7.93 10.04 -3.67
N ALA A 211 -6.98 9.82 -2.73
CA ALA A 211 -5.91 10.78 -2.45
C ALA A 211 -5.07 11.05 -3.71
N MET A 212 -4.70 9.98 -4.43
CA MET A 212 -3.93 10.10 -5.67
C MET A 212 -4.72 10.81 -6.78
N ALA A 213 -5.99 10.47 -6.96
CA ALA A 213 -6.84 11.11 -7.97
C ALA A 213 -7.12 12.60 -7.63
N ASN A 214 -7.12 12.97 -6.35
CA ASN A 214 -7.28 14.36 -5.93
C ASN A 214 -6.08 15.26 -6.29
N VAL A 215 -4.94 14.70 -6.69
CA VAL A 215 -3.80 15.48 -7.21
C VAL A 215 -4.15 16.18 -8.52
N VAL A 216 -5.00 15.57 -9.36
CA VAL A 216 -5.32 16.08 -10.72
C VAL A 216 -5.93 17.49 -10.63
N GLY A 217 -5.32 18.44 -11.33
CA GLY A 217 -5.75 19.83 -11.40
C GLY A 217 -5.41 20.68 -10.17
N ARG A 218 -4.61 20.16 -9.23
CA ARG A 218 -4.14 20.90 -8.06
C ARG A 218 -2.69 21.35 -8.23
N ASP A 219 -2.48 22.49 -8.87
CA ASP A 219 -1.14 23.02 -9.18
C ASP A 219 -0.26 23.23 -7.95
N HIS A 220 -0.86 23.57 -6.82
CA HIS A 220 -0.15 23.76 -5.56
C HIS A 220 0.47 22.48 -4.97
N THR A 221 0.17 21.31 -5.54
CA THR A 221 0.77 20.03 -5.13
C THR A 221 2.08 19.73 -5.85
N LYS A 222 2.42 20.49 -6.90
CA LYS A 222 3.66 20.33 -7.67
C LYS A 222 4.88 20.56 -6.80
N GLY A 223 5.85 19.66 -6.87
CA GLY A 223 7.06 19.67 -6.07
C GLY A 223 6.88 19.17 -4.63
N LYS A 224 5.68 18.70 -4.26
CA LYS A 224 5.37 18.27 -2.91
C LYS A 224 5.34 16.74 -2.75
N ILE A 225 5.51 16.33 -1.50
CA ILE A 225 5.43 14.95 -1.02
C ILE A 225 4.27 14.89 -0.03
N TYR A 226 3.51 13.80 -0.05
CA TYR A 226 2.41 13.57 0.88
C TYR A 226 2.44 12.16 1.45
N ASN A 227 2.37 12.08 2.76
CA ASN A 227 2.09 10.82 3.46
C ASN A 227 0.59 10.48 3.34
N VAL A 228 0.28 9.21 3.08
CA VAL A 228 -1.11 8.75 2.94
C VAL A 228 -1.32 7.45 3.71
N GLN A 229 -2.20 7.49 4.70
CA GLN A 229 -2.68 6.37 5.52
C GLN A 229 -4.01 6.76 6.19
N ASP A 230 -4.56 5.90 7.07
CA ASP A 230 -5.63 6.27 8.00
C ASP A 230 -5.14 7.35 8.98
N THR A 231 -6.05 8.16 9.50
CA THR A 231 -5.76 9.15 10.55
C THR A 231 -5.40 8.51 11.88
N GLN A 232 -5.78 7.26 12.09
CA GLN A 232 -5.48 6.50 13.30
C GLN A 232 -4.40 5.46 13.03
N SER A 233 -3.64 5.15 14.09
CA SER A 233 -2.66 4.07 14.11
C SER A 233 -3.05 3.06 15.19
N VAL A 234 -2.64 1.82 15.03
CA VAL A 234 -3.02 0.71 15.89
C VAL A 234 -1.79 -0.06 16.35
N THR A 235 -1.82 -0.66 17.54
CA THR A 235 -0.78 -1.60 17.96
C THR A 235 -0.90 -2.93 17.20
N PHE A 236 0.15 -3.72 17.15
CA PHE A 236 0.08 -5.05 16.52
C PHE A 236 -0.96 -5.94 17.20
N GLU A 237 -1.02 -5.89 18.53
CA GLU A 237 -2.05 -6.60 19.29
C GLU A 237 -3.45 -6.06 18.99
N GLY A 238 -3.61 -4.74 18.93
CA GLY A 238 -4.87 -4.10 18.56
C GLY A 238 -5.34 -4.50 17.18
N LEU A 239 -4.42 -4.56 16.20
CA LEU A 239 -4.73 -5.01 14.84
C LEU A 239 -5.20 -6.46 14.81
N ALA A 240 -4.56 -7.35 15.58
CA ALA A 240 -4.99 -8.73 15.73
C ALA A 240 -6.44 -8.83 16.22
N LYS A 241 -6.79 -8.06 17.24
CA LYS A 241 -8.15 -8.00 17.81
C LYS A 241 -9.16 -7.39 16.83
N LEU A 242 -8.80 -6.34 16.11
CA LEU A 242 -9.66 -5.76 15.06
C LEU A 242 -9.90 -6.72 13.89
N CYS A 243 -8.89 -7.50 13.49
CA CYS A 243 -9.07 -8.55 12.49
C CYS A 243 -10.05 -9.63 12.97
N ALA A 244 -9.98 -10.04 14.24
CA ALA A 244 -10.94 -10.98 14.81
C ALA A 244 -12.37 -10.41 14.79
N GLN A 245 -12.56 -9.16 15.18
CA GLN A 245 -13.85 -8.48 15.12
C GLN A 245 -14.39 -8.39 13.70
N ALA A 246 -13.55 -8.08 12.71
CA ALA A 246 -13.94 -8.06 11.29
C ALA A 246 -14.47 -9.44 10.82
N MET A 247 -13.96 -10.53 11.41
CA MET A 247 -14.41 -11.90 11.15
C MET A 247 -15.65 -12.30 11.96
N GLY A 248 -16.18 -11.44 12.83
CA GLY A 248 -17.26 -11.75 13.75
C GLY A 248 -16.84 -12.61 14.95
N LYS A 249 -15.53 -12.69 15.25
CA LYS A 249 -14.97 -13.37 16.42
C LYS A 249 -14.83 -12.39 17.58
N LYS A 250 -14.75 -12.90 18.81
CA LYS A 250 -14.54 -12.07 19.98
C LYS A 250 -13.07 -11.68 20.11
N ALA A 251 -12.81 -10.39 20.35
CA ALA A 251 -11.46 -9.84 20.44
C ALA A 251 -10.69 -10.34 21.67
N ASP A 252 -11.36 -10.65 22.75
CA ASP A 252 -10.81 -11.18 24.00
C ASP A 252 -10.42 -12.68 23.93
N GLU A 253 -10.95 -13.39 22.94
CA GLU A 253 -10.60 -14.79 22.67
C GLU A 253 -9.36 -14.93 21.75
N VAL A 254 -8.75 -13.80 21.29
CA VAL A 254 -7.57 -13.85 20.45
C VAL A 254 -6.34 -14.23 21.27
N GLU A 255 -5.80 -15.42 20.99
CA GLU A 255 -4.57 -15.87 21.63
C GLU A 255 -3.34 -15.29 20.90
N ILE A 256 -2.49 -14.57 21.64
CA ILE A 256 -1.25 -13.97 21.13
C ILE A 256 -0.06 -14.66 21.79
N LYS A 257 0.94 -15.02 21.00
CA LYS A 257 2.25 -15.48 21.42
C LYS A 257 3.28 -14.42 21.07
N LEU A 258 3.84 -13.78 22.08
CA LEU A 258 4.96 -12.85 21.87
C LEU A 258 6.26 -13.64 21.70
N TYR A 259 7.18 -13.15 20.86
CA TYR A 259 8.48 -13.77 20.64
C TYR A 259 9.56 -12.73 20.33
N ASP A 260 10.80 -13.03 20.72
CA ASP A 260 11.97 -12.27 20.26
C ASP A 260 12.45 -12.83 18.92
N LYS A 261 12.37 -12.02 17.87
CA LYS A 261 12.81 -12.39 16.52
C LYS A 261 14.27 -12.86 16.46
N LYS A 262 15.13 -12.35 17.35
CA LYS A 262 16.55 -12.71 17.40
C LYS A 262 16.80 -14.16 17.85
N MET A 263 15.80 -14.78 18.46
CA MET A 263 15.89 -16.18 18.91
C MET A 263 15.66 -17.21 17.80
N PHE A 264 15.25 -16.76 16.60
CA PHE A 264 14.85 -17.64 15.50
C PHE A 264 15.59 -17.30 14.23
N ASP A 265 15.97 -18.34 13.49
CA ASP A 265 16.35 -18.23 12.10
C ASP A 265 15.20 -18.79 11.23
N PHE A 266 14.52 -17.91 10.52
CA PHE A 266 13.43 -18.27 9.62
C PHE A 266 13.91 -18.46 8.17
N GLY A 267 15.21 -18.34 7.89
CA GLY A 267 15.75 -18.33 6.55
C GLY A 267 15.14 -17.21 5.70
N GLU A 268 14.61 -17.57 4.53
CA GLU A 268 13.93 -16.61 3.63
C GLU A 268 12.46 -16.35 4.01
N LYS A 269 11.91 -17.09 4.96
CA LYS A 269 10.51 -16.96 5.36
C LYS A 269 10.27 -15.72 6.22
N LYS A 270 9.12 -15.14 6.04
CA LYS A 270 8.69 -13.96 6.77
C LYS A 270 7.66 -14.33 7.83
N ALA A 271 8.08 -14.45 9.08
CA ALA A 271 7.21 -14.83 10.18
C ALA A 271 6.11 -13.80 10.52
N PHE A 272 6.38 -12.50 10.30
CA PHE A 272 5.43 -11.43 10.57
C PHE A 272 5.40 -10.41 9.43
N PRO A 273 4.23 -9.90 8.99
CA PRO A 273 4.12 -9.11 7.77
C PRO A 273 4.64 -7.66 7.89
N MET A 274 4.85 -7.15 9.09
CA MET A 274 5.21 -5.75 9.34
C MET A 274 6.60 -5.60 9.95
N ARG A 275 7.09 -4.35 10.05
CA ARG A 275 8.35 -3.99 10.69
C ARG A 275 8.16 -3.99 12.20
N GLU A 276 9.06 -4.61 12.94
CA GLU A 276 9.10 -4.57 14.40
C GLU A 276 9.63 -3.22 14.89
N GLN A 277 8.81 -2.20 14.75
CA GLN A 277 9.04 -0.83 15.20
C GLN A 277 7.75 -0.03 15.13
N HIS A 278 7.69 1.12 15.81
CA HIS A 278 6.65 2.11 15.52
C HIS A 278 6.82 2.60 14.08
N PHE A 279 5.74 2.58 13.31
CA PHE A 279 5.77 2.98 11.91
C PHE A 279 4.41 3.52 11.48
N PHE A 280 4.23 4.83 11.56
CA PHE A 280 3.04 5.54 11.11
C PHE A 280 3.38 6.99 10.76
N CYS A 281 2.53 7.65 10.01
CA CYS A 281 2.78 9.00 9.47
C CYS A 281 1.66 9.97 9.83
N GLY A 282 2.00 11.24 9.95
CA GLY A 282 1.04 12.34 9.90
C GLY A 282 0.51 12.50 8.46
N VAL A 283 -0.76 12.83 8.34
CA VAL A 283 -1.48 12.96 7.05
C VAL A 283 -2.13 14.33 6.85
N GLU A 284 -1.86 15.27 7.75
CA GLU A 284 -2.48 16.59 7.79
C GLU A 284 -2.22 17.39 6.51
N ASN A 285 -1.01 17.25 5.93
CA ASN A 285 -0.68 17.89 4.66
C ASN A 285 -1.50 17.33 3.50
N ALA A 286 -1.65 16.00 3.42
CA ALA A 286 -2.51 15.37 2.42
C ALA A 286 -3.97 15.78 2.60
N MET A 287 -4.48 15.79 3.83
CA MET A 287 -5.86 16.19 4.12
C MET A 287 -6.14 17.64 3.69
N ARG A 288 -5.23 18.56 4.00
CA ARG A 288 -5.36 19.97 3.66
C ARG A 288 -5.22 20.23 2.16
N ASP A 289 -4.10 19.77 1.57
CA ASP A 289 -3.72 20.15 0.21
C ASP A 289 -4.46 19.35 -0.86
N LEU A 290 -4.81 18.09 -0.58
CA LEU A 290 -5.56 17.24 -1.50
C LEU A 290 -7.07 17.31 -1.27
N ASP A 291 -7.54 18.08 -0.29
CA ASP A 291 -8.96 18.08 0.12
C ASP A 291 -9.45 16.64 0.31
N TRP A 292 -8.69 15.87 1.06
CA TRP A 292 -8.86 14.43 1.21
C TRP A 292 -9.04 14.06 2.68
N LYS A 293 -9.88 13.08 2.92
CA LYS A 293 -10.07 12.46 4.23
C LYS A 293 -10.34 10.96 4.03
N PRO A 294 -9.67 10.08 4.77
CA PRO A 294 -9.98 8.66 4.71
C PRO A 294 -11.46 8.40 5.04
N GLN A 295 -12.09 7.56 4.26
CA GLN A 295 -13.48 7.13 4.44
C GLN A 295 -13.58 5.77 5.14
N PHE A 296 -12.46 5.04 5.17
CA PHE A 296 -12.32 3.76 5.84
C PHE A 296 -11.49 3.93 7.10
N ASP A 297 -12.14 3.82 8.27
CA ASP A 297 -11.44 3.48 9.49
C ASP A 297 -11.02 2.01 9.48
N MET A 298 -10.16 1.59 10.41
CA MET A 298 -9.65 0.21 10.43
C MET A 298 -10.74 -0.83 10.60
N VAL A 299 -11.81 -0.56 11.35
CA VAL A 299 -12.91 -1.50 11.56
C VAL A 299 -13.64 -1.76 10.25
N LYS A 300 -14.02 -0.68 9.56
CA LYS A 300 -14.73 -0.74 8.28
C LYS A 300 -13.85 -1.31 7.17
N GLY A 301 -12.58 -0.90 7.13
CA GLY A 301 -11.63 -1.35 6.11
C GLY A 301 -11.25 -2.82 6.25
N LEU A 302 -11.00 -3.31 7.47
CA LEU A 302 -10.72 -4.72 7.72
C LEU A 302 -11.94 -5.59 7.42
N LYS A 303 -13.16 -5.09 7.68
CA LYS A 303 -14.38 -5.79 7.29
C LYS A 303 -14.53 -5.86 5.77
N ASP A 304 -14.22 -4.77 5.04
CA ASP A 304 -14.20 -4.77 3.56
C ASP A 304 -13.20 -5.80 3.02
N SER A 305 -11.97 -5.84 3.56
CA SER A 305 -10.96 -6.85 3.20
C SER A 305 -11.43 -8.27 3.48
N TYR A 306 -12.00 -8.51 4.66
CA TYR A 306 -12.45 -9.84 5.04
C TYR A 306 -13.58 -10.35 4.12
N GLU A 307 -14.62 -9.54 3.92
CA GLU A 307 -15.79 -9.93 3.13
C GLU A 307 -15.48 -10.00 1.63
N ASN A 308 -14.75 -9.05 1.09
CA ASN A 308 -14.57 -8.84 -0.34
C ASN A 308 -13.25 -9.39 -0.91
N ASP A 309 -12.38 -9.97 -0.07
CA ASP A 309 -11.15 -10.61 -0.53
C ASP A 309 -10.90 -11.95 0.17
N PHE A 310 -10.74 -11.96 1.50
CA PHE A 310 -10.39 -13.16 2.23
C PHE A 310 -11.41 -14.29 2.06
N LYS A 311 -12.68 -14.03 2.28
CA LYS A 311 -13.76 -15.05 2.10
C LYS A 311 -13.78 -15.60 0.68
N LEU A 312 -13.58 -14.76 -0.32
CA LEU A 312 -13.57 -15.18 -1.73
C LEU A 312 -12.32 -16.03 -2.04
N LYS A 313 -11.16 -15.66 -1.53
CA LYS A 313 -9.93 -16.48 -1.66
C LYS A 313 -10.07 -17.81 -0.94
N LYS A 314 -10.66 -17.82 0.27
CA LYS A 314 -10.93 -19.04 1.03
C LYS A 314 -11.85 -19.98 0.25
N ALA A 315 -12.97 -19.49 -0.24
CA ALA A 315 -13.92 -20.27 -1.05
C ALA A 315 -13.30 -20.83 -2.33
N ALA A 316 -12.34 -20.10 -2.92
CA ALA A 316 -11.61 -20.51 -4.12
C ALA A 316 -10.36 -21.39 -3.83
N GLY A 317 -10.07 -21.74 -2.57
CA GLY A 317 -8.87 -22.51 -2.19
C GLY A 317 -7.55 -21.82 -2.50
N LYS A 318 -7.51 -20.47 -2.43
CA LYS A 318 -6.35 -19.66 -2.83
C LYS A 318 -5.58 -19.04 -1.66
N LEU A 319 -5.90 -19.43 -0.43
CA LEU A 319 -5.17 -18.96 0.74
C LEU A 319 -3.82 -19.67 0.88
N ASN A 320 -2.80 -18.92 1.31
CA ASN A 320 -1.56 -19.52 1.75
C ASN A 320 -1.69 -19.99 3.21
N LEU A 321 -1.68 -21.29 3.41
CA LEU A 321 -1.79 -21.95 4.72
C LEU A 321 -0.44 -22.43 5.26
N ASP A 322 0.66 -21.78 4.89
CA ASP A 322 1.97 -22.05 5.47
C ASP A 322 2.07 -21.43 6.88
N PHE A 323 2.14 -22.28 7.89
CA PHE A 323 2.28 -21.90 9.31
C PHE A 323 3.60 -22.36 9.92
N GLU A 324 4.58 -22.78 9.13
CA GLU A 324 5.85 -23.33 9.63
C GLU A 324 6.54 -22.39 10.61
N THR A 325 6.61 -21.08 10.30
CA THR A 325 7.22 -20.10 11.21
C THR A 325 6.44 -19.95 12.52
N ASP A 326 5.11 -20.08 12.48
CA ASP A 326 4.27 -20.06 13.70
C ASP A 326 4.54 -21.31 14.54
N ASP A 327 4.60 -22.47 13.92
CA ASP A 327 4.85 -23.74 14.62
C ASP A 327 6.25 -23.77 15.24
N MET A 328 7.27 -23.18 14.58
CA MET A 328 8.61 -23.00 15.17
C MET A 328 8.55 -22.16 16.46
N ILE A 329 7.81 -21.04 16.45
CA ILE A 329 7.69 -20.15 17.61
C ILE A 329 6.87 -20.79 18.74
N ILE A 330 5.75 -21.42 18.41
CA ILE A 330 4.83 -22.00 19.39
C ILE A 330 5.46 -23.20 20.12
N ASN A 331 6.24 -24.00 19.41
CA ASN A 331 6.84 -25.22 19.93
C ASN A 331 8.21 -24.98 20.62
N ASP A 332 8.74 -23.75 20.57
CA ASP A 332 10.04 -23.44 21.18
C ASP A 332 9.98 -23.57 22.72
N GLN A 333 10.74 -24.52 23.26
CA GLN A 333 10.81 -24.79 24.69
C GLN A 333 11.50 -23.68 25.48
N ARG A 334 12.40 -22.90 24.85
CA ARG A 334 13.11 -21.78 25.51
C ARG A 334 12.13 -20.67 25.91
N ILE A 335 11.11 -20.42 25.11
CA ILE A 335 10.05 -19.42 25.40
C ILE A 335 9.19 -19.93 26.57
N LYS A 336 8.96 -21.25 26.66
CA LYS A 336 8.21 -21.86 27.80
C LYS A 336 8.92 -21.68 29.12
N ALA A 337 10.26 -21.84 29.16
CA ALA A 337 11.06 -21.66 30.37
C ALA A 337 11.02 -20.21 30.89
N GLN A 338 11.14 -19.21 30.00
CA GLN A 338 11.10 -17.79 30.41
C GLN A 338 9.78 -17.36 31.07
N MET A 339 8.65 -17.98 30.70
CA MET A 339 7.36 -17.70 31.36
C MET A 339 7.29 -18.24 32.80
N PHE A 340 8.03 -19.31 33.13
CA PHE A 340 8.07 -19.85 34.47
C PHE A 340 9.03 -19.09 35.41
N ASP A 341 10.11 -18.51 34.83
CA ASP A 341 11.07 -17.71 35.61
C ASP A 341 10.57 -16.29 35.94
N ALA A 342 9.55 -15.82 35.25
CA ALA A 342 8.94 -14.49 35.46
C ALA A 342 7.86 -14.49 36.58
N ILE A 343 7.48 -15.64 37.12
CA ILE A 343 6.56 -15.70 38.28
C ILE A 343 7.41 -15.50 39.55
N PRO A 344 7.23 -14.38 40.30
CA PRO A 344 7.91 -14.23 41.59
C PRO A 344 7.58 -15.43 42.45
N LYS A 345 8.60 -16.18 42.86
CA LYS A 345 8.43 -17.19 43.91
C LYS A 345 7.95 -16.44 45.16
N SER A 346 6.65 -16.56 45.43
CA SER A 346 6.08 -16.07 46.69
C SER A 346 6.86 -16.74 47.84
N GLY A 347 7.70 -15.94 48.51
CA GLY A 347 8.31 -16.30 49.75
C GLY A 347 7.34 -16.19 50.90
#